data_911bedffecab1e478293f46183d8d781
#
_entry.id   911bedffecab1e478293f46183d8d781
#
_cell.length_a   1.000
_cell.length_b   1.000
_cell.length_c   1.000
_cell.angle_alpha   90.00
_cell.angle_beta   90.00
_cell.angle_gamma   90.00
#
_symmetry.space_group_name_H-M   'P 1'
#
loop_
_entity.id
_entity.type
_entity.pdbx_description
1 polymer ?
#
loop_
_entity_poly.entity_id
_entity_poly.type
_entity_poly.pdbx_seq_one_letter_code
_entity_poly.pdbx_strand_id
1 'polypeptide(L)'
;MAPGLVRRAIQFCAFLTIASCNLAPDKVSEDAPRARKVNVDRPGLPISTLKRDELDRFQRGDALFEATIRDSDGLGPLYVRDACSACHAGDGRGPGLVTKAVPRDATALVPSSLLPFGPTERPYTSAGARIPLLAPQDASLRVVSRLPPAVFGRGYLEAIADAEIERLAAIAERRQGSARGRLNRLKDGRIGRFGIKARLATLRDFAAEALNGDMGVTSPLRPEEPAGPEGLRDDDKPGVDFTLEQVELLGDYVRSLQIPERRASDAQGRALFESALCGQCHVPSFTTAADFALESLSGVKAEVYTDLLLHDMGSALADGVSEDGAGPREFRTAPLIGLRFLPRLLHDGRAESVEAAIWAHAGSDSEARDSVESFQALAPAERSSLVKFVELL
;
A
#
# COMPACT_ATOMS: atom_id res chain seq x y z
N MET A 1 -78.72 -8.05 -46.99
CA MET A 1 -77.68 -7.82 -48.03
C MET A 1 -76.63 -6.92 -47.47
N ALA A 2 -75.44 -7.32 -47.47
CA ALA A 2 -74.17 -6.64 -47.27
C ALA A 2 -73.34 -7.29 -46.13
N PRO A 3 -72.09 -7.58 -46.42
CA PRO A 3 -71.28 -8.49 -45.61
C PRO A 3 -70.41 -7.77 -44.55
N GLY A 4 -70.18 -8.47 -43.48
CA GLY A 4 -69.39 -8.00 -42.36
C GLY A 4 -67.90 -7.86 -42.60
N LEU A 5 -67.32 -6.83 -42.01
CA LEU A 5 -65.86 -6.61 -41.95
C LEU A 5 -65.32 -7.18 -40.62
N VAL A 6 -64.48 -8.21 -40.76
CA VAL A 6 -63.70 -8.75 -39.67
C VAL A 6 -62.48 -7.86 -39.47
N ARG A 7 -62.44 -7.16 -38.34
CA ARG A 7 -61.21 -6.45 -37.89
C ARG A 7 -60.26 -7.43 -37.25
N ARG A 8 -59.12 -7.65 -37.87
CA ARG A 8 -57.94 -8.30 -37.27
C ARG A 8 -57.21 -7.32 -36.34
N ALA A 9 -57.15 -7.66 -35.07
CA ALA A 9 -56.27 -6.98 -34.12
C ALA A 9 -54.81 -7.41 -34.40
N ILE A 10 -53.99 -6.44 -34.71
CA ILE A 10 -52.53 -6.62 -34.79
C ILE A 10 -51.99 -6.33 -33.42
N GLN A 11 -51.48 -7.39 -32.74
CA GLN A 11 -50.74 -7.30 -31.50
C GLN A 11 -49.34 -6.82 -31.85
N PHE A 12 -48.97 -5.59 -31.45
CA PHE A 12 -47.62 -5.08 -31.45
C PHE A 12 -46.89 -5.68 -30.22
N CYS A 13 -46.03 -6.68 -30.42
CA CYS A 13 -45.02 -7.06 -29.49
C CYS A 13 -43.90 -6.00 -29.50
N ALA A 14 -43.88 -5.13 -28.50
CA ALA A 14 -42.75 -4.27 -28.27
C ALA A 14 -41.59 -5.13 -27.71
N PHE A 15 -40.58 -5.41 -28.52
CA PHE A 15 -39.30 -5.93 -28.05
C PHE A 15 -38.57 -4.81 -27.33
N LEU A 16 -38.54 -4.84 -26.00
CA LEU A 16 -37.58 -4.09 -25.20
C LEU A 16 -36.20 -4.75 -25.44
N THR A 17 -35.39 -4.13 -26.25
CA THR A 17 -33.96 -4.43 -26.31
C THR A 17 -33.33 -3.86 -25.03
N ILE A 18 -33.04 -4.75 -24.10
CA ILE A 18 -32.14 -4.44 -22.98
C ILE A 18 -30.77 -4.25 -23.61
N ALA A 19 -30.33 -2.99 -23.71
CA ALA A 19 -28.97 -2.65 -24.02
C ALA A 19 -28.11 -3.14 -22.85
N SER A 20 -27.49 -4.31 -23.00
CA SER A 20 -26.41 -4.72 -22.14
C SER A 20 -25.30 -3.70 -22.30
N CYS A 21 -25.09 -2.84 -21.28
CA CYS A 21 -23.84 -2.12 -21.13
C CYS A 21 -22.73 -3.15 -20.96
N ASN A 22 -22.15 -3.57 -22.07
CA ASN A 22 -20.82 -4.18 -22.07
C ASN A 22 -19.85 -3.05 -21.67
N LEU A 23 -19.57 -2.92 -20.36
CA LEU A 23 -18.34 -2.32 -19.90
C LEU A 23 -17.23 -3.14 -20.55
N ALA A 24 -16.59 -2.57 -21.56
CA ALA A 24 -15.38 -3.17 -22.13
C ALA A 24 -14.41 -3.37 -20.97
N PRO A 25 -13.80 -4.56 -20.86
CA PRO A 25 -12.76 -4.74 -19.86
C PRO A 25 -11.71 -3.64 -20.09
N ASP A 26 -11.33 -2.95 -18.98
CA ASP A 26 -10.25 -1.98 -19.03
C ASP A 26 -9.12 -2.56 -19.87
N LYS A 27 -8.76 -1.85 -20.93
CA LYS A 27 -7.60 -2.22 -21.73
C LYS A 27 -6.39 -2.08 -20.80
N VAL A 28 -6.00 -3.19 -20.18
CA VAL A 28 -4.72 -3.32 -19.49
C VAL A 28 -3.68 -2.90 -20.51
N SER A 29 -2.94 -1.82 -20.25
CA SER A 29 -1.87 -1.38 -21.14
C SER A 29 -0.91 -2.56 -21.34
N GLU A 30 -0.43 -2.78 -22.55
CA GLU A 30 0.52 -3.86 -22.84
C GLU A 30 1.80 -3.78 -22.00
N ASP A 31 2.06 -2.60 -21.40
CA ASP A 31 3.18 -2.32 -20.48
C ASP A 31 2.86 -2.56 -19.01
N ALA A 32 1.65 -3.03 -18.64
CA ALA A 32 1.32 -3.28 -17.25
C ALA A 32 2.09 -4.51 -16.73
N PRO A 33 2.78 -4.40 -15.56
CA PRO A 33 3.50 -5.53 -14.99
C PRO A 33 2.59 -6.72 -14.77
N ARG A 34 3.04 -7.92 -15.16
CA ARG A 34 2.27 -9.14 -14.96
C ARG A 34 2.29 -9.54 -13.49
N ALA A 35 1.19 -10.14 -13.04
CA ALA A 35 1.12 -10.67 -11.69
C ALA A 35 1.87 -12.01 -11.57
N ARG A 36 2.63 -12.20 -10.48
CA ARG A 36 3.20 -13.50 -10.11
C ARG A 36 2.07 -14.48 -9.76
N LYS A 37 2.35 -15.77 -9.92
CA LYS A 37 1.53 -16.81 -9.27
C LYS A 37 1.72 -16.75 -7.77
N VAL A 38 0.63 -16.64 -7.03
CA VAL A 38 0.64 -16.58 -5.56
C VAL A 38 -0.07 -17.80 -4.97
N ASN A 39 0.28 -18.11 -3.73
CA ASN A 39 -0.43 -19.15 -3.00
C ASN A 39 -1.76 -18.58 -2.48
N VAL A 40 -2.82 -19.38 -2.56
CA VAL A 40 -4.17 -19.01 -2.10
C VAL A 40 -4.41 -19.29 -0.61
N ASP A 41 -3.40 -19.76 0.13
CA ASP A 41 -3.51 -19.88 1.57
C ASP A 41 -3.74 -18.49 2.18
N ARG A 42 -4.62 -18.39 3.15
CA ARG A 42 -5.04 -17.13 3.73
C ARG A 42 -3.94 -16.49 4.59
N PRO A 43 -3.52 -15.25 4.32
CA PRO A 43 -2.63 -14.50 5.20
C PRO A 43 -3.38 -13.77 6.33
N GLY A 44 -4.71 -13.66 6.25
CA GLY A 44 -5.58 -12.87 7.14
C GLY A 44 -5.90 -13.52 8.48
N LEU A 45 -4.96 -14.25 9.10
CA LEU A 45 -5.19 -14.87 10.40
C LEU A 45 -4.79 -13.91 11.53
N PRO A 46 -5.57 -13.85 12.63
CA PRO A 46 -5.20 -13.12 13.82
C PRO A 46 -4.00 -13.77 14.53
N ILE A 47 -3.26 -12.98 15.30
CA ILE A 47 -2.25 -13.49 16.22
C ILE A 47 -2.91 -14.48 17.17
N SER A 48 -2.36 -15.70 17.26
CA SER A 48 -2.98 -16.82 17.96
C SER A 48 -3.11 -16.65 19.49
N THR A 49 -2.39 -15.68 20.05
CA THR A 49 -2.36 -15.38 21.49
C THR A 49 -3.26 -14.21 21.88
N LEU A 50 -4.10 -13.69 20.96
CA LEU A 50 -5.05 -12.62 21.28
C LEU A 50 -6.00 -13.05 22.39
N LYS A 51 -6.27 -12.16 23.34
CA LYS A 51 -7.31 -12.31 24.35
C LYS A 51 -8.70 -12.20 23.71
N ARG A 52 -9.73 -12.56 24.45
CA ARG A 52 -11.11 -12.59 23.94
C ARG A 52 -11.61 -11.23 23.46
N ASP A 53 -11.34 -10.20 24.22
CA ASP A 53 -11.70 -8.81 23.89
C ASP A 53 -10.90 -8.27 22.68
N GLU A 54 -9.61 -8.61 22.58
CA GLU A 54 -8.76 -8.29 21.44
C GLU A 54 -9.25 -9.00 20.17
N LEU A 55 -9.66 -10.27 20.30
CA LEU A 55 -10.24 -11.04 19.19
C LEU A 55 -11.60 -10.46 18.74
N ASP A 56 -12.44 -9.99 19.67
CA ASP A 56 -13.69 -9.29 19.35
C ASP A 56 -13.41 -8.01 18.55
N ARG A 57 -12.44 -7.20 18.98
CA ARG A 57 -12.01 -6.00 18.26
C ARG A 57 -11.46 -6.34 16.88
N PHE A 58 -10.66 -7.41 16.76
CA PHE A 58 -10.17 -7.91 15.48
C PHE A 58 -11.33 -8.25 14.53
N GLN A 59 -12.34 -9.00 14.98
CA GLN A 59 -13.49 -9.41 14.16
C GLN A 59 -14.34 -8.20 13.73
N ARG A 60 -14.53 -7.23 14.61
CA ARG A 60 -15.25 -5.99 14.29
C ARG A 60 -14.46 -5.12 13.30
N GLY A 61 -13.15 -5.05 13.43
CA GLY A 61 -12.27 -4.35 12.51
C GLY A 61 -12.21 -5.02 11.14
N ASP A 62 -12.17 -6.35 11.08
CA ASP A 62 -12.26 -7.15 9.85
C ASP A 62 -13.56 -6.84 9.09
N ALA A 63 -14.69 -6.83 9.80
CA ALA A 63 -15.98 -6.49 9.20
C ALA A 63 -16.00 -5.06 8.61
N LEU A 64 -15.34 -4.09 9.25
CA LEU A 64 -15.19 -2.74 8.71
C LEU A 64 -14.25 -2.69 7.51
N PHE A 65 -13.17 -3.47 7.53
CA PHE A 65 -12.18 -3.53 6.47
C PHE A 65 -12.75 -4.13 5.17
N GLU A 66 -13.64 -5.11 5.30
CA GLU A 66 -14.33 -5.75 4.17
C GLU A 66 -15.59 -4.99 3.72
N ALA A 67 -16.09 -4.05 4.54
CA ALA A 67 -17.32 -3.33 4.22
C ALA A 67 -17.15 -2.42 3.01
N THR A 68 -18.12 -2.45 2.09
CA THR A 68 -18.26 -1.41 1.07
C THR A 68 -18.89 -0.18 1.70
N ILE A 69 -18.16 0.93 1.70
CA ILE A 69 -18.63 2.23 2.16
C ILE A 69 -19.48 2.86 1.06
N ARG A 70 -20.64 3.39 1.43
CA ARG A 70 -21.60 4.02 0.52
C ARG A 70 -21.64 5.52 0.77
N ASP A 71 -22.26 6.28 -0.14
CA ASP A 71 -22.55 7.71 0.07
C ASP A 71 -23.22 7.95 1.42
N SER A 72 -24.20 7.08 1.80
CA SER A 72 -24.88 7.19 3.09
C SER A 72 -23.97 6.96 4.30
N ASP A 73 -22.83 6.36 4.10
CA ASP A 73 -21.87 6.00 5.13
C ASP A 73 -20.65 6.98 5.15
N GLY A 74 -20.66 8.00 4.25
CA GLY A 74 -19.62 9.02 4.16
C GLY A 74 -18.60 8.84 3.03
N LEU A 75 -18.88 7.99 2.03
CA LEU A 75 -17.98 7.84 0.89
C LEU A 75 -17.94 9.11 0.02
N GLY A 76 -16.78 9.65 -0.18
CA GLY A 76 -16.56 10.72 -1.16
C GLY A 76 -16.47 12.12 -0.58
N PRO A 77 -16.79 13.16 -1.36
CA PRO A 77 -17.37 13.16 -2.72
C PRO A 77 -16.44 12.64 -3.82
N LEU A 78 -15.15 12.57 -3.61
CA LEU A 78 -14.15 12.03 -4.55
C LEU A 78 -13.37 10.90 -3.90
N TYR A 79 -13.23 9.77 -4.59
CA TYR A 79 -12.56 8.60 -4.01
C TYR A 79 -11.81 7.74 -5.03
N VAL A 80 -10.91 6.89 -4.50
CA VAL A 80 -10.12 5.92 -5.28
C VAL A 80 -10.79 4.55 -5.26
N ARG A 81 -11.28 4.13 -4.07
CA ARG A 81 -12.01 2.86 -3.87
C ARG A 81 -12.99 3.03 -2.71
N ASP A 82 -13.96 2.17 -2.66
CA ASP A 82 -15.09 2.17 -1.73
C ASP A 82 -14.99 1.11 -0.62
N ALA A 83 -13.91 0.34 -0.58
CA ALA A 83 -13.60 -0.62 0.46
C ALA A 83 -12.07 -0.77 0.64
N CYS A 84 -11.62 -1.07 1.87
CA CYS A 84 -10.21 -1.36 2.12
C CYS A 84 -9.77 -2.61 1.37
N SER A 85 -10.58 -3.67 1.39
CA SER A 85 -10.33 -4.94 0.69
C SER A 85 -10.32 -4.80 -0.84
N ALA A 86 -10.88 -3.74 -1.43
CA ALA A 86 -10.77 -3.48 -2.85
C ALA A 86 -9.33 -3.19 -3.30
N CYS A 87 -8.50 -2.62 -2.39
CA CYS A 87 -7.07 -2.43 -2.59
C CYS A 87 -6.21 -3.50 -1.90
N HIS A 88 -6.68 -4.08 -0.81
CA HIS A 88 -5.95 -5.04 0.03
C HIS A 88 -6.60 -6.43 0.02
N ALA A 89 -6.95 -6.94 -1.16
CA ALA A 89 -7.67 -8.21 -1.31
C ALA A 89 -6.94 -9.37 -0.60
N GLY A 90 -7.66 -10.07 0.28
CA GLY A 90 -7.13 -11.18 1.08
C GLY A 90 -5.98 -10.75 1.98
N ASP A 91 -6.02 -9.54 2.54
CA ASP A 91 -5.00 -8.93 3.42
C ASP A 91 -3.60 -8.82 2.81
N GLY A 92 -3.50 -9.09 1.53
CA GLY A 92 -2.28 -9.01 0.75
C GLY A 92 -2.15 -7.68 0.01
N ARG A 93 -1.53 -7.77 -1.16
CA ARG A 93 -1.49 -6.71 -2.17
C ARG A 93 -2.56 -6.99 -3.22
N GLY A 94 -3.62 -6.25 -3.16
CA GLY A 94 -4.71 -6.35 -4.12
C GLY A 94 -4.36 -5.77 -5.49
N PRO A 95 -5.27 -5.92 -6.47
CA PRO A 95 -5.11 -5.37 -7.81
C PRO A 95 -5.27 -3.84 -7.85
N GLY A 96 -5.77 -3.23 -6.76
CA GLY A 96 -5.99 -1.79 -6.69
C GLY A 96 -4.68 -1.01 -6.84
N LEU A 97 -4.74 0.09 -7.61
CA LEU A 97 -3.64 1.01 -7.80
C LEU A 97 -4.09 2.40 -7.34
N VAL A 98 -3.20 3.09 -6.64
CA VAL A 98 -3.32 4.53 -6.40
C VAL A 98 -2.44 5.23 -7.43
N THR A 99 -3.03 6.09 -8.23
CA THR A 99 -2.34 6.86 -9.28
C THR A 99 -2.06 8.27 -8.81
N LYS A 100 -0.89 8.79 -9.18
CA LYS A 100 -0.45 10.14 -8.82
C LYS A 100 0.14 10.85 -10.02
N ALA A 101 -0.25 12.11 -10.21
CA ALA A 101 0.40 13.02 -11.14
C ALA A 101 1.70 13.55 -10.53
N VAL A 102 2.80 13.42 -11.25
CA VAL A 102 4.13 13.82 -10.79
C VAL A 102 4.89 14.55 -11.90
N PRO A 103 5.94 15.31 -11.58
CA PRO A 103 6.80 15.90 -12.60
C PRO A 103 7.37 14.81 -13.52
N ARG A 104 7.44 15.09 -14.81
CA ARG A 104 8.15 14.22 -15.76
C ARG A 104 9.65 14.19 -15.46
N ASP A 105 10.19 15.35 -15.13
CA ASP A 105 11.54 15.46 -14.56
C ASP A 105 11.43 15.31 -13.03
N ALA A 106 11.99 14.23 -12.49
CA ALA A 106 11.94 13.93 -11.05
C ALA A 106 12.64 14.97 -10.15
N THR A 107 13.44 15.88 -10.75
CA THR A 107 14.11 16.98 -10.04
C THR A 107 13.27 18.26 -10.06
N ALA A 108 12.27 18.35 -10.93
CA ALA A 108 11.44 19.53 -11.04
C ALA A 108 10.40 19.60 -9.91
N LEU A 109 10.09 20.80 -9.47
CA LEU A 109 8.93 21.05 -8.61
C LEU A 109 7.70 21.26 -9.48
N VAL A 110 6.61 20.57 -9.15
CA VAL A 110 5.31 20.87 -9.77
C VAL A 110 4.78 22.17 -9.17
N PRO A 111 4.46 23.19 -9.98
CA PRO A 111 3.73 24.33 -9.47
C PRO A 111 2.42 23.89 -8.83
N SER A 112 2.10 24.39 -7.65
CA SER A 112 0.85 24.07 -6.95
C SER A 112 -0.41 24.41 -7.79
N SER A 113 -0.28 25.34 -8.71
CA SER A 113 -1.35 25.70 -9.67
C SER A 113 -1.70 24.57 -10.66
N LEU A 114 -0.78 23.63 -10.94
CA LEU A 114 -1.06 22.47 -11.79
C LEU A 114 -1.75 21.34 -11.01
N LEU A 115 -1.49 21.24 -9.72
CA LEU A 115 -2.08 20.21 -8.85
C LEU A 115 -2.71 20.82 -7.60
N PRO A 116 -3.72 21.71 -7.76
CA PRO A 116 -4.30 22.49 -6.66
C PRO A 116 -4.98 21.59 -5.59
N PHE A 117 -5.37 20.36 -5.96
CA PHE A 117 -6.02 19.38 -5.09
C PHE A 117 -5.12 18.22 -4.71
N GLY A 118 -3.79 18.39 -4.88
CA GLY A 118 -2.78 17.36 -4.63
C GLY A 118 -2.56 16.42 -5.83
N PRO A 119 -1.58 15.52 -5.71
CA PRO A 119 -1.14 14.68 -6.83
C PRO A 119 -2.00 13.43 -7.03
N THR A 120 -2.79 13.00 -6.03
CA THR A 120 -3.53 11.73 -6.09
C THR A 120 -4.78 11.86 -6.96
N GLU A 121 -4.89 11.01 -7.98
CA GLU A 121 -6.11 10.89 -8.76
C GLU A 121 -7.21 10.24 -7.91
N ARG A 122 -8.43 10.78 -8.01
CA ARG A 122 -9.66 10.21 -7.45
C ARG A 122 -10.66 10.04 -8.58
N PRO A 123 -10.65 8.86 -9.23
CA PRO A 123 -11.37 8.64 -10.48
C PRO A 123 -12.88 8.42 -10.31
N TYR A 124 -13.35 8.27 -9.07
CA TYR A 124 -14.76 8.03 -8.79
C TYR A 124 -15.37 9.19 -8.00
N THR A 125 -16.68 9.37 -8.17
CA THR A 125 -17.47 10.45 -7.56
C THR A 125 -18.68 9.88 -6.83
N SER A 126 -19.07 10.55 -5.75
CA SER A 126 -20.27 10.29 -4.96
C SER A 126 -20.81 11.61 -4.40
N ALA A 127 -21.84 11.62 -3.57
CA ALA A 127 -22.33 12.78 -2.82
C ALA A 127 -22.50 14.05 -3.68
N GLY A 128 -23.06 13.91 -4.91
CA GLY A 128 -23.34 15.04 -5.81
C GLY A 128 -22.17 15.55 -6.64
N ALA A 129 -20.95 15.09 -6.45
CA ALA A 129 -19.83 15.41 -7.33
C ALA A 129 -20.03 14.84 -8.74
N ARG A 130 -19.63 15.59 -9.75
CA ARG A 130 -19.79 15.22 -11.18
C ARG A 130 -18.47 15.09 -11.91
N ILE A 131 -17.42 15.70 -11.38
CA ILE A 131 -16.11 15.77 -12.03
C ILE A 131 -15.11 14.99 -11.17
N PRO A 132 -14.57 13.86 -11.66
CA PRO A 132 -13.49 13.16 -10.98
C PRO A 132 -12.21 13.99 -10.96
N LEU A 133 -11.33 13.75 -10.00
CA LEU A 133 -10.01 14.34 -9.95
C LEU A 133 -9.02 13.47 -10.70
N LEU A 134 -8.68 13.87 -11.91
CA LEU A 134 -7.69 13.18 -12.75
C LEU A 134 -6.47 14.09 -12.98
N ALA A 135 -5.36 13.48 -13.38
CA ALA A 135 -4.16 14.21 -13.76
C ALA A 135 -4.44 15.20 -14.90
N PRO A 136 -3.98 16.45 -14.79
CA PRO A 136 -4.09 17.40 -15.90
C PRO A 136 -3.34 16.90 -17.14
N GLN A 137 -3.87 17.23 -18.33
CA GLN A 137 -3.20 16.96 -19.60
C GLN A 137 -2.11 18.02 -19.82
N ASP A 138 -0.97 17.83 -19.13
CA ASP A 138 0.18 18.74 -19.20
C ASP A 138 1.46 17.94 -19.49
N ALA A 139 2.25 18.41 -20.47
CA ALA A 139 3.45 17.72 -20.94
C ALA A 139 4.58 17.66 -19.87
N SER A 140 4.54 18.53 -18.87
CA SER A 140 5.48 18.52 -17.74
C SER A 140 5.18 17.44 -16.70
N LEU A 141 3.99 16.83 -16.78
CA LEU A 141 3.52 15.81 -15.85
C LEU A 141 3.57 14.41 -16.48
N ARG A 142 3.64 13.41 -15.62
CA ARG A 142 3.37 12.00 -15.91
C ARG A 142 2.56 11.38 -14.77
N VAL A 143 1.82 10.33 -15.05
CA VAL A 143 1.11 9.56 -14.03
C VAL A 143 1.97 8.38 -13.61
N VAL A 144 2.05 8.13 -12.32
CA VAL A 144 2.72 6.98 -11.70
C VAL A 144 1.72 6.20 -10.86
N SER A 145 1.91 4.90 -10.77
CA SER A 145 1.06 4.02 -9.98
C SER A 145 1.80 3.52 -8.76
N ARG A 146 1.08 3.36 -7.65
CA ARG A 146 1.55 2.73 -6.42
C ARG A 146 0.66 1.56 -6.06
N LEU A 147 1.27 0.43 -5.71
CA LEU A 147 0.56 -0.70 -5.13
C LEU A 147 0.34 -0.46 -3.63
N PRO A 148 -0.84 -0.79 -3.11
CA PRO A 148 -1.05 -0.83 -1.67
C PRO A 148 -0.13 -1.87 -1.03
N PRO A 149 0.46 -1.60 0.14
CA PRO A 149 1.26 -2.59 0.85
C PRO A 149 0.36 -3.71 1.38
N ALA A 150 0.92 -4.92 1.56
CA ALA A 150 0.24 -5.95 2.36
C ALA A 150 -0.04 -5.45 3.77
N VAL A 151 -1.14 -5.88 4.38
CA VAL A 151 -1.54 -5.40 5.72
C VAL A 151 -1.15 -6.36 6.85
N PHE A 152 -0.93 -7.64 6.58
CA PHE A 152 -0.49 -8.62 7.59
C PHE A 152 0.88 -8.26 8.20
N GLY A 153 1.09 -8.63 9.47
CA GLY A 153 2.32 -8.44 10.21
C GLY A 153 2.69 -6.99 10.52
N ARG A 154 1.78 -6.02 10.30
CA ARG A 154 2.09 -4.59 10.51
C ARG A 154 2.16 -4.22 11.99
N GLY A 155 1.42 -4.90 12.86
CA GLY A 155 1.52 -4.71 14.31
C GLY A 155 2.91 -4.99 14.85
N TYR A 156 3.63 -5.96 14.31
CA TYR A 156 5.02 -6.23 14.69
C TYR A 156 5.95 -5.05 14.37
N LEU A 157 5.69 -4.33 13.26
CA LEU A 157 6.46 -3.12 12.92
C LEU A 157 6.11 -1.96 13.85
N GLU A 158 4.84 -1.83 14.24
CA GLU A 158 4.41 -0.81 15.19
C GLU A 158 5.02 -1.03 16.58
N ALA A 159 5.18 -2.28 16.98
CA ALA A 159 5.73 -2.67 18.27
C ALA A 159 7.26 -2.56 18.41
N ILE A 160 7.99 -2.26 17.33
CA ILE A 160 9.43 -1.98 17.41
C ILE A 160 9.63 -0.65 18.15
N ALA A 161 10.48 -0.62 19.18
CA ALA A 161 10.76 0.61 19.94
C ALA A 161 11.45 1.68 19.06
N ASP A 162 11.10 2.95 19.24
CA ASP A 162 11.73 4.08 18.54
C ASP A 162 13.25 4.07 18.69
N ALA A 163 13.75 3.80 19.90
CA ALA A 163 15.18 3.71 20.18
C ALA A 163 15.92 2.67 19.32
N GLU A 164 15.25 1.59 18.90
CA GLU A 164 15.85 0.59 18.04
C GLU A 164 15.98 1.09 16.60
N ILE A 165 14.98 1.82 16.11
CA ILE A 165 15.03 2.43 14.77
C ILE A 165 16.10 3.55 14.75
N GLU A 166 16.19 4.36 15.82
CA GLU A 166 17.24 5.38 15.99
C GLU A 166 18.64 4.75 16.01
N ARG A 167 18.79 3.62 16.71
CA ARG A 167 20.05 2.87 16.76
C ARG A 167 20.47 2.39 15.36
N LEU A 168 19.54 1.88 14.57
CA LEU A 168 19.81 1.45 13.19
C LEU A 168 20.18 2.63 12.30
N ALA A 169 19.50 3.76 12.40
CA ALA A 169 19.84 4.96 11.66
C ALA A 169 21.27 5.46 12.00
N ALA A 170 21.65 5.46 13.27
CA ALA A 170 23.00 5.81 13.70
C ALA A 170 24.07 4.83 13.19
N ILE A 171 23.75 3.54 13.02
CA ILE A 171 24.62 2.56 12.38
C ILE A 171 24.74 2.85 10.89
N ALA A 172 23.61 3.07 10.21
CA ALA A 172 23.57 3.35 8.78
C ALA A 172 24.37 4.63 8.41
N GLU A 173 24.27 5.68 9.23
CA GLU A 173 25.03 6.92 9.06
C GLU A 173 26.54 6.70 9.08
N ARG A 174 27.03 5.79 9.93
CA ARG A 174 28.45 5.48 10.11
C ARG A 174 28.97 4.40 9.15
N ARG A 175 28.06 3.74 8.41
CA ARG A 175 28.41 2.64 7.52
C ARG A 175 29.29 3.14 6.37
N GLN A 176 30.28 2.33 6.02
CA GLN A 176 30.99 2.48 4.74
C GLN A 176 30.22 1.74 3.65
N GLY A 177 30.22 2.26 2.43
CA GLY A 177 29.44 1.69 1.33
C GLY A 177 28.22 2.53 0.94
N SER A 178 27.37 1.98 0.10
CA SER A 178 26.24 2.71 -0.50
C SER A 178 25.04 2.83 0.42
N ALA A 179 24.75 1.82 1.26
CA ALA A 179 23.56 1.77 2.10
C ALA A 179 23.66 2.69 3.32
N ARG A 180 22.96 3.82 3.28
CA ARG A 180 23.05 4.88 4.29
C ARG A 180 21.72 5.28 4.93
N GLY A 181 20.68 4.58 4.76
CA GLY A 181 19.32 4.83 5.23
C GLY A 181 19.16 5.84 6.38
N ARG A 182 18.10 6.60 6.34
CA ARG A 182 17.80 7.62 7.37
C ARG A 182 16.40 7.50 7.95
N LEU A 183 16.20 8.04 9.15
CA LEU A 183 14.88 8.20 9.75
C LEU A 183 14.03 9.19 8.93
N ASN A 184 12.72 8.91 8.84
CA ASN A 184 11.76 9.96 8.55
C ASN A 184 11.15 10.46 9.87
N ARG A 185 11.61 11.62 10.34
CA ARG A 185 11.06 12.27 11.52
C ARG A 185 9.93 13.19 11.08
N LEU A 186 8.73 12.90 11.55
CA LEU A 186 7.51 13.63 11.21
C LEU A 186 7.51 15.03 11.84
N LYS A 187 6.64 15.92 11.37
CA LYS A 187 6.53 17.29 11.86
C LYS A 187 6.21 17.39 13.36
N ASP A 188 5.52 16.40 13.91
CA ASP A 188 5.20 16.29 15.34
C ASP A 188 6.31 15.62 16.17
N GLY A 189 7.45 15.30 15.56
CA GLY A 189 8.62 14.69 16.19
C GLY A 189 8.60 13.16 16.24
N ARG A 190 7.47 12.49 15.96
CA ARG A 190 7.39 11.03 15.93
C ARG A 190 8.18 10.44 14.77
N ILE A 191 8.56 9.17 14.89
CA ILE A 191 9.23 8.43 13.83
C ILE A 191 8.18 7.84 12.89
N GLY A 192 8.29 8.15 11.60
CA GLY A 192 7.47 7.55 10.55
C GLY A 192 7.85 6.10 10.30
N ARG A 193 6.85 5.21 10.22
CA ARG A 193 7.01 3.75 10.04
C ARG A 193 6.18 3.20 8.91
N PHE A 194 5.04 3.83 8.62
CA PHE A 194 4.05 3.33 7.69
C PHE A 194 3.93 4.17 6.43
N GLY A 195 3.37 3.55 5.38
CA GLY A 195 3.45 4.04 4.02
C GLY A 195 4.79 3.75 3.37
N ILE A 196 4.85 3.82 2.06
CA ILE A 196 6.09 3.57 1.30
C ILE A 196 7.17 4.65 1.49
N LYS A 197 6.77 5.80 2.03
CA LYS A 197 7.62 6.95 2.37
C LYS A 197 7.77 7.15 3.89
N ALA A 198 7.40 6.18 4.72
CA ALA A 198 7.48 6.28 6.19
C ALA A 198 6.82 7.55 6.73
N ARG A 199 5.63 7.93 6.24
CA ARG A 199 4.98 9.20 6.53
C ARG A 199 3.98 9.17 7.69
N LEU A 200 3.75 8.02 8.30
CA LEU A 200 2.81 7.82 9.40
C LEU A 200 3.46 7.01 10.52
N ALA A 201 3.18 7.38 11.77
CA ALA A 201 3.81 6.75 12.93
C ALA A 201 3.05 5.52 13.43
N THR A 202 1.71 5.52 13.35
CA THR A 202 0.85 4.46 13.91
C THR A 202 -0.11 3.90 12.86
N LEU A 203 -0.61 2.68 13.12
CA LEU A 203 -1.63 2.05 12.26
C LEU A 203 -2.97 2.77 12.35
N ARG A 204 -3.29 3.37 13.50
CA ARG A 204 -4.46 4.23 13.67
C ARG A 204 -4.39 5.46 12.76
N ASP A 205 -3.24 6.16 12.76
CA ASP A 205 -3.03 7.33 11.89
C ASP A 205 -3.09 6.91 10.41
N PHE A 206 -2.59 5.71 10.08
CA PHE A 206 -2.64 5.15 8.73
C PHE A 206 -4.08 4.85 8.30
N ALA A 207 -4.90 4.23 9.17
CA ALA A 207 -6.30 3.96 8.88
C ALA A 207 -7.09 5.27 8.62
N ALA A 208 -6.91 6.29 9.46
CA ALA A 208 -7.54 7.59 9.28
C ALA A 208 -7.12 8.27 7.97
N GLU A 209 -5.84 8.17 7.62
CA GLU A 209 -5.31 8.74 6.38
C GLU A 209 -5.82 8.02 5.13
N ALA A 210 -5.93 6.68 5.16
CA ALA A 210 -6.46 5.90 4.05
C ALA A 210 -7.97 6.16 3.85
N LEU A 211 -8.74 6.21 4.94
CA LEU A 211 -10.17 6.60 4.90
C LEU A 211 -10.33 7.97 4.22
N ASN A 212 -9.58 8.97 4.65
CA ASN A 212 -9.69 10.32 4.13
C ASN A 212 -9.10 10.45 2.73
N GLY A 213 -7.84 10.04 2.54
CA GLY A 213 -7.10 10.25 1.28
C GLY A 213 -7.62 9.42 0.11
N ASP A 214 -8.02 8.16 0.35
CA ASP A 214 -8.41 7.23 -0.70
C ASP A 214 -9.93 7.09 -0.84
N MET A 215 -10.71 7.38 0.21
CA MET A 215 -12.15 7.18 0.23
C MET A 215 -12.95 8.47 0.47
N GLY A 216 -12.31 9.58 0.85
CA GLY A 216 -12.98 10.83 1.20
C GLY A 216 -13.69 10.79 2.56
N VAL A 217 -13.59 9.69 3.30
CA VAL A 217 -14.28 9.46 4.58
C VAL A 217 -13.59 10.25 5.70
N THR A 218 -14.33 11.09 6.40
CA THR A 218 -13.85 11.92 7.49
C THR A 218 -13.86 11.18 8.84
N SER A 219 -13.03 11.64 9.76
CA SER A 219 -12.95 11.11 11.11
C SER A 219 -12.42 12.18 12.08
N PRO A 220 -12.49 12.00 13.41
CA PRO A 220 -11.91 12.95 14.36
C PRO A 220 -10.40 13.20 14.17
N LEU A 221 -9.69 12.29 13.52
CA LEU A 221 -8.26 12.41 13.18
C LEU A 221 -8.03 13.10 11.84
N ARG A 222 -9.01 13.13 10.96
CA ARG A 222 -9.04 13.79 9.66
C ARG A 222 -10.45 14.33 9.41
N PRO A 223 -10.79 15.49 10.01
CA PRO A 223 -12.17 15.98 10.01
C PRO A 223 -12.56 16.70 8.72
N GLU A 224 -11.61 17.01 7.84
CA GLU A 224 -11.86 17.73 6.60
C GLU A 224 -11.76 16.80 5.41
N GLU A 225 -12.72 16.89 4.50
CA GLU A 225 -12.67 16.17 3.24
C GLU A 225 -11.62 16.76 2.30
N PRO A 226 -11.02 15.92 1.45
CA PRO A 226 -10.10 16.40 0.44
C PRO A 226 -10.83 17.27 -0.60
N ALA A 227 -10.37 18.51 -0.80
CA ALA A 227 -10.93 19.42 -1.76
C ALA A 227 -10.91 18.85 -3.20
N GLY A 228 -11.94 19.20 -3.99
CA GLY A 228 -12.11 18.75 -5.36
C GLY A 228 -12.34 19.91 -6.37
N PRO A 229 -12.34 19.59 -7.68
CA PRO A 229 -12.42 20.58 -8.76
C PRO A 229 -13.71 21.39 -8.78
N GLU A 230 -14.82 20.87 -8.28
CA GLU A 230 -16.11 21.57 -8.22
C GLU A 230 -16.23 22.46 -6.97
N GLY A 231 -15.20 22.56 -6.15
CA GLY A 231 -15.22 23.30 -4.87
C GLY A 231 -16.00 22.60 -3.76
N LEU A 232 -16.44 21.38 -4.00
CA LEU A 232 -17.04 20.54 -2.95
C LEU A 232 -15.98 20.22 -1.92
N ARG A 233 -16.32 20.40 -0.65
CA ARG A 233 -15.43 20.16 0.50
C ARG A 233 -16.14 19.39 1.61
N ASP A 234 -17.37 18.95 1.35
CA ASP A 234 -18.23 18.30 2.29
C ASP A 234 -19.30 17.52 1.52
N ASP A 235 -19.67 16.37 1.99
CA ASP A 235 -20.77 15.55 1.49
C ASP A 235 -22.15 16.04 2.00
N ASP A 236 -22.22 17.24 2.58
CA ASP A 236 -23.40 17.86 3.20
C ASP A 236 -23.95 17.09 4.42
N LYS A 237 -23.15 16.20 5.03
CA LYS A 237 -23.51 15.53 6.28
C LYS A 237 -22.95 16.26 7.50
N PRO A 238 -23.70 16.33 8.59
CA PRO A 238 -23.21 16.99 9.80
C PRO A 238 -22.18 16.12 10.54
N GLY A 239 -21.03 16.70 10.85
CA GLY A 239 -19.99 16.05 11.66
C GLY A 239 -19.01 15.22 10.84
N VAL A 240 -18.44 14.21 11.46
CA VAL A 240 -17.51 13.28 10.78
C VAL A 240 -18.22 11.94 10.51
N ASP A 241 -17.82 11.26 9.45
CA ASP A 241 -18.46 10.02 8.98
C ASP A 241 -18.14 8.83 9.88
N PHE A 242 -16.87 8.66 10.22
CA PHE A 242 -16.42 7.59 11.10
C PHE A 242 -16.09 8.12 12.49
N THR A 243 -16.52 7.39 13.50
CA THR A 243 -16.15 7.65 14.90
C THR A 243 -14.68 7.29 15.14
N LEU A 244 -14.10 7.82 16.20
CA LEU A 244 -12.75 7.44 16.62
C LEU A 244 -12.64 5.94 16.87
N GLU A 245 -13.68 5.31 17.47
CA GLU A 245 -13.71 3.87 17.71
C GLU A 245 -13.62 3.06 16.41
N GLN A 246 -14.33 3.45 15.36
CA GLN A 246 -14.26 2.77 14.06
C GLN A 246 -12.87 2.84 13.44
N VAL A 247 -12.21 4.00 13.53
CA VAL A 247 -10.82 4.15 13.09
C VAL A 247 -9.86 3.28 13.91
N GLU A 248 -10.05 3.23 15.22
CA GLU A 248 -9.27 2.37 16.11
C GLU A 248 -9.48 0.88 15.81
N LEU A 249 -10.69 0.46 15.54
CA LEU A 249 -11.00 -0.92 15.15
C LEU A 249 -10.27 -1.33 13.86
N LEU A 250 -10.22 -0.46 12.86
CA LEU A 250 -9.42 -0.71 11.65
C LEU A 250 -7.92 -0.82 11.98
N GLY A 251 -7.41 0.06 12.82
CA GLY A 251 -6.03 0.01 13.32
C GLY A 251 -5.75 -1.29 14.08
N ASP A 252 -6.67 -1.73 14.95
CA ASP A 252 -6.54 -2.95 15.75
C ASP A 252 -6.62 -4.21 14.88
N TYR A 253 -7.48 -4.22 13.86
CA TYR A 253 -7.51 -5.30 12.88
C TYR A 253 -6.14 -5.50 12.23
N VAL A 254 -5.59 -4.45 11.61
CA VAL A 254 -4.29 -4.51 10.93
C VAL A 254 -3.14 -4.83 11.91
N ARG A 255 -3.20 -4.32 13.14
CA ARG A 255 -2.22 -4.60 14.21
C ARG A 255 -2.23 -6.05 14.62
N SER A 256 -3.40 -6.67 14.65
CA SER A 256 -3.61 -8.02 15.14
C SER A 256 -3.39 -9.10 14.07
N LEU A 257 -3.17 -8.74 12.81
CA LEU A 257 -2.83 -9.69 11.76
C LEU A 257 -1.43 -10.28 11.97
N GLN A 258 -1.34 -11.60 12.07
CA GLN A 258 -0.07 -12.29 12.26
C GLN A 258 0.85 -12.20 11.03
N ILE A 259 2.14 -12.41 11.26
CA ILE A 259 3.08 -12.73 10.16
C ILE A 259 2.75 -14.13 9.65
N PRO A 260 2.49 -14.32 8.34
CA PRO A 260 2.24 -15.64 7.79
C PRO A 260 3.40 -16.61 8.04
N GLU A 261 3.09 -17.83 8.47
CA GLU A 261 4.09 -18.85 8.78
C GLU A 261 4.99 -19.14 7.58
N ARG A 262 6.28 -19.32 7.85
CA ARG A 262 7.23 -19.76 6.84
C ARG A 262 7.11 -21.27 6.66
N ARG A 263 7.06 -21.71 5.40
CA ARG A 263 6.90 -23.13 5.07
C ARG A 263 8.20 -23.95 5.16
N ALA A 264 9.34 -23.27 5.11
CA ALA A 264 10.66 -23.89 5.18
C ALA A 264 11.72 -22.90 5.63
N SER A 265 12.88 -23.42 6.03
CA SER A 265 14.10 -22.65 6.27
C SER A 265 15.17 -23.05 5.25
N ASP A 266 15.97 -22.09 4.80
CA ASP A 266 17.11 -22.31 3.93
C ASP A 266 18.34 -21.60 4.53
N ALA A 267 19.19 -22.37 5.20
CA ALA A 267 20.37 -21.82 5.88
C ALA A 267 21.42 -21.31 4.88
N GLN A 268 21.56 -21.97 3.72
CA GLN A 268 22.49 -21.54 2.68
C GLN A 268 21.99 -20.24 2.05
N GLY A 269 20.70 -20.17 1.69
CA GLY A 269 20.11 -18.95 1.12
C GLY A 269 20.19 -17.77 2.10
N ARG A 270 20.02 -18.01 3.42
CA ARG A 270 20.22 -17.01 4.46
C ARG A 270 21.67 -16.49 4.49
N ALA A 271 22.66 -17.38 4.48
CA ALA A 271 24.06 -16.98 4.48
C ALA A 271 24.42 -16.15 3.22
N LEU A 272 23.87 -16.54 2.08
CA LEU A 272 24.03 -15.78 0.83
C LEU A 272 23.35 -14.40 0.89
N PHE A 273 22.17 -14.31 1.49
CA PHE A 273 21.46 -13.05 1.72
C PHE A 273 22.28 -12.08 2.58
N GLU A 274 22.93 -12.59 3.62
CA GLU A 274 23.82 -11.81 4.49
C GLU A 274 25.12 -11.41 3.75
N SER A 275 25.78 -12.34 3.05
CA SER A 275 27.01 -12.08 2.30
C SER A 275 26.80 -11.13 1.12
N ALA A 276 25.60 -11.15 0.50
CA ALA A 276 25.20 -10.21 -0.53
C ALA A 276 24.73 -8.87 0.04
N LEU A 277 24.96 -8.59 1.32
CA LEU A 277 24.67 -7.33 2.02
C LEU A 277 23.19 -6.93 2.06
N CYS A 278 22.26 -7.80 1.68
CA CYS A 278 20.80 -7.52 1.70
C CYS A 278 20.31 -7.18 3.11
N GLY A 279 20.90 -7.83 4.14
CA GLY A 279 20.60 -7.59 5.56
C GLY A 279 20.98 -6.19 6.07
N GLN A 280 21.67 -5.38 5.28
CA GLN A 280 22.00 -4.01 5.66
C GLN A 280 20.78 -3.10 5.72
N CYS A 281 19.80 -3.33 4.85
CA CYS A 281 18.49 -2.66 4.83
C CYS A 281 17.41 -3.62 5.33
N HIS A 282 17.39 -4.86 4.84
CA HIS A 282 16.43 -5.87 5.24
C HIS A 282 16.89 -6.61 6.50
N VAL A 283 16.98 -5.87 7.63
CA VAL A 283 17.38 -6.40 8.94
C VAL A 283 16.45 -7.55 9.34
N PRO A 284 16.99 -8.77 9.63
CA PRO A 284 16.17 -9.97 9.72
C PRO A 284 15.12 -9.95 10.82
N SER A 285 15.44 -9.44 12.01
CA SER A 285 14.50 -9.46 13.13
C SER A 285 14.79 -8.40 14.17
N PHE A 286 13.75 -8.09 14.96
CA PHE A 286 13.78 -7.25 16.15
C PHE A 286 13.18 -7.98 17.34
N THR A 287 13.50 -7.52 18.54
CA THR A 287 12.66 -7.75 19.70
C THR A 287 11.75 -6.54 19.85
N THR A 288 10.45 -6.76 19.88
CA THR A 288 9.46 -5.69 20.08
C THR A 288 9.55 -5.10 21.48
N ALA A 289 8.99 -3.91 21.68
CA ALA A 289 8.98 -3.26 23.00
C ALA A 289 8.29 -4.14 24.05
N ALA A 290 8.90 -4.24 25.23
CA ALA A 290 8.42 -5.09 26.32
C ALA A 290 7.13 -4.57 26.98
N ASP A 291 6.81 -3.30 26.74
CA ASP A 291 5.65 -2.57 27.27
C ASP A 291 4.64 -2.19 26.16
N PHE A 292 4.68 -2.89 25.02
CA PHE A 292 3.75 -2.60 23.96
C PHE A 292 2.31 -2.91 24.38
N ALA A 293 1.36 -2.03 24.00
CA ALA A 293 -0.02 -2.07 24.49
C ALA A 293 -0.75 -3.40 24.19
N LEU A 294 -0.50 -4.00 23.03
CA LEU A 294 -0.99 -5.34 22.69
C LEU A 294 -0.03 -6.38 23.26
N GLU A 295 -0.42 -7.05 24.34
CA GLU A 295 0.46 -8.01 25.05
C GLU A 295 1.01 -9.10 24.13
N SER A 296 0.21 -9.58 23.18
CA SER A 296 0.62 -10.58 22.19
C SER A 296 1.79 -10.13 21.29
N LEU A 297 2.09 -8.84 21.26
CA LEU A 297 3.22 -8.26 20.54
C LEU A 297 4.31 -7.70 21.47
N SER A 298 4.19 -7.85 22.79
CA SER A 298 5.11 -7.32 23.77
C SER A 298 6.29 -8.25 23.98
N GLY A 299 7.52 -7.78 23.76
CA GLY A 299 8.76 -8.52 24.01
C GLY A 299 8.96 -9.74 23.10
N VAL A 300 8.30 -9.81 21.94
CA VAL A 300 8.40 -10.96 21.03
C VAL A 300 9.44 -10.74 19.94
N LYS A 301 10.04 -11.82 19.44
CA LYS A 301 10.93 -11.78 18.29
C LYS A 301 10.10 -11.63 17.01
N ALA A 302 10.25 -10.50 16.34
CA ALA A 302 9.60 -10.18 15.06
C ALA A 302 10.59 -10.36 13.90
N GLU A 303 10.38 -11.36 13.06
CA GLU A 303 11.21 -11.61 11.88
C GLU A 303 10.62 -10.90 10.65
N VAL A 304 10.92 -9.62 10.48
CA VAL A 304 10.24 -8.70 9.55
C VAL A 304 11.09 -8.29 8.35
N TYR A 305 12.39 -8.50 8.38
CA TYR A 305 13.33 -8.18 7.29
C TYR A 305 13.17 -6.75 6.76
N THR A 306 13.34 -5.77 7.62
CA THR A 306 13.31 -4.33 7.31
C THR A 306 14.05 -3.57 8.41
N ASP A 307 14.63 -2.42 8.11
CA ASP A 307 15.16 -1.49 9.10
C ASP A 307 14.22 -0.30 9.37
N LEU A 308 13.11 -0.20 8.62
CA LEU A 308 12.14 0.90 8.64
C LEU A 308 12.72 2.25 8.21
N LEU A 309 13.95 2.31 7.70
CA LEU A 309 14.59 3.54 7.25
C LEU A 309 14.20 3.88 5.81
N LEU A 310 14.34 5.16 5.46
CA LEU A 310 14.28 5.65 4.09
C LEU A 310 15.65 5.48 3.44
N HIS A 311 15.65 4.92 2.24
CA HIS A 311 16.83 4.78 1.39
C HIS A 311 16.62 5.46 0.04
N ASP A 312 17.63 6.15 -0.47
CA ASP A 312 17.65 6.66 -1.84
C ASP A 312 17.89 5.50 -2.81
N MET A 313 16.86 5.11 -3.52
CA MET A 313 16.87 3.98 -4.44
C MET A 313 17.28 4.37 -5.86
N GLY A 314 17.84 5.56 -6.04
CA GLY A 314 18.30 6.06 -7.33
C GLY A 314 17.19 6.44 -8.30
N SER A 315 17.60 6.91 -9.46
CA SER A 315 16.71 7.40 -10.51
C SER A 315 15.83 6.30 -11.13
N ALA A 316 16.33 5.07 -11.17
CA ALA A 316 15.63 3.93 -11.79
C ALA A 316 14.35 3.53 -11.03
N LEU A 317 14.32 3.68 -9.71
CA LEU A 317 13.16 3.39 -8.87
C LEU A 317 12.39 4.65 -8.45
N ALA A 318 12.84 5.86 -8.82
CA ALA A 318 12.17 7.10 -8.48
C ALA A 318 10.73 7.14 -8.99
N ASP A 319 9.76 7.36 -8.08
CA ASP A 319 8.37 7.57 -8.45
C ASP A 319 8.03 9.05 -8.73
N GLY A 320 8.92 9.97 -8.40
CA GLY A 320 8.71 11.40 -8.57
C GLY A 320 7.85 12.06 -7.49
N VAL A 321 7.43 11.32 -6.47
CA VAL A 321 6.56 11.83 -5.39
C VAL A 321 7.39 12.17 -4.16
N SER A 322 7.31 13.42 -3.70
CA SER A 322 7.80 13.84 -2.38
C SER A 322 6.63 13.87 -1.40
N GLU A 323 6.78 13.25 -0.23
CA GLU A 323 5.76 13.20 0.81
C GLU A 323 6.40 13.32 2.20
N ASP A 324 5.89 14.26 3.02
CA ASP A 324 6.17 14.38 4.45
C ASP A 324 7.65 14.14 4.85
N GLY A 325 8.57 14.85 4.19
CA GLY A 325 9.99 14.77 4.47
C GLY A 325 10.77 13.71 3.68
N ALA A 326 10.09 12.83 2.92
CA ALA A 326 10.73 11.89 2.02
C ALA A 326 10.76 12.42 0.58
N GLY A 327 11.92 12.33 -0.09
CA GLY A 327 12.13 12.74 -1.46
C GLY A 327 11.58 11.76 -2.50
N PRO A 328 11.63 12.14 -3.80
CA PRO A 328 11.04 11.36 -4.89
C PRO A 328 11.73 10.02 -5.15
N ARG A 329 12.96 9.86 -4.68
CA ARG A 329 13.80 8.67 -4.84
C ARG A 329 13.89 7.83 -3.57
N GLU A 330 13.41 8.35 -2.45
CA GLU A 330 13.51 7.70 -1.15
C GLU A 330 12.31 6.81 -0.87
N PHE A 331 12.58 5.59 -0.40
CA PHE A 331 11.56 4.62 -0.03
C PHE A 331 11.93 3.95 1.29
N ARG A 332 10.92 3.73 2.13
CA ARG A 332 11.10 2.91 3.33
C ARG A 332 11.36 1.46 2.92
N THR A 333 12.37 0.84 3.54
CA THR A 333 12.64 -0.58 3.34
C THR A 333 11.36 -1.40 3.54
N ALA A 334 10.92 -2.07 2.48
CA ALA A 334 9.74 -2.93 2.54
C ALA A 334 10.05 -4.17 3.39
N PRO A 335 9.17 -4.57 4.34
CA PRO A 335 9.37 -5.80 5.08
C PRO A 335 9.22 -7.02 4.14
N LEU A 336 10.15 -7.97 4.25
CA LEU A 336 10.08 -9.21 3.47
C LEU A 336 9.36 -10.27 4.30
N ILE A 337 8.04 -10.20 4.32
CA ILE A 337 7.15 -11.14 5.01
C ILE A 337 6.01 -11.56 4.09
N GLY A 338 5.71 -12.84 4.06
CA GLY A 338 4.60 -13.39 3.31
C GLY A 338 4.69 -13.14 1.80
N LEU A 339 5.89 -13.09 1.22
CA LEU A 339 6.10 -12.76 -0.21
C LEU A 339 5.34 -13.69 -1.16
N ARG A 340 5.07 -14.93 -0.74
CA ARG A 340 4.28 -15.89 -1.51
C ARG A 340 2.83 -15.45 -1.79
N PHE A 341 2.32 -14.50 -1.00
CA PHE A 341 0.98 -13.92 -1.16
C PHE A 341 0.98 -12.63 -1.99
N LEU A 342 2.14 -12.16 -2.42
CA LEU A 342 2.27 -10.91 -3.14
C LEU A 342 2.38 -11.17 -4.65
N PRO A 343 1.34 -10.85 -5.44
CA PRO A 343 1.34 -11.10 -6.88
C PRO A 343 2.34 -10.22 -7.64
N ARG A 344 2.72 -9.08 -7.05
CA ARG A 344 3.67 -8.12 -7.62
C ARG A 344 4.55 -7.55 -6.52
N LEU A 345 5.79 -7.21 -6.85
CA LEU A 345 6.78 -6.66 -5.93
C LEU A 345 7.16 -5.24 -6.33
N LEU A 346 7.88 -4.53 -5.43
CA LEU A 346 8.20 -3.12 -5.46
C LEU A 346 6.98 -2.21 -5.24
N HIS A 347 7.23 -0.90 -5.08
CA HIS A 347 6.20 0.09 -4.75
C HIS A 347 5.16 0.29 -5.86
N ASP A 348 5.53 0.03 -7.11
CA ASP A 348 4.70 0.20 -8.30
C ASP A 348 4.28 -1.13 -8.95
N GLY A 349 4.75 -2.25 -8.42
CA GLY A 349 4.38 -3.58 -8.91
C GLY A 349 5.09 -4.02 -10.18
N ARG A 350 6.16 -3.34 -10.60
CA ARG A 350 6.88 -3.67 -11.85
C ARG A 350 7.57 -5.03 -11.83
N ALA A 351 7.90 -5.58 -10.67
CA ALA A 351 8.62 -6.83 -10.57
C ALA A 351 7.68 -8.04 -10.47
N GLU A 352 7.84 -8.99 -11.38
CA GLU A 352 7.07 -10.22 -11.49
C GLU A 352 7.69 -11.39 -10.71
N SER A 353 8.91 -11.22 -10.21
CA SER A 353 9.63 -12.22 -9.42
C SER A 353 10.53 -11.57 -8.39
N VAL A 354 10.98 -12.34 -7.40
CA VAL A 354 11.98 -11.88 -6.43
C VAL A 354 13.28 -11.49 -7.12
N GLU A 355 13.73 -12.28 -8.11
CA GLU A 355 14.95 -11.96 -8.85
C GLU A 355 14.82 -10.65 -9.62
N ALA A 356 13.68 -10.43 -10.30
CA ALA A 356 13.41 -9.17 -10.99
C ALA A 356 13.38 -7.98 -10.01
N ALA A 357 12.85 -8.18 -8.80
CA ALA A 357 12.88 -7.15 -7.76
C ALA A 357 14.31 -6.84 -7.30
N ILE A 358 15.17 -7.86 -7.12
CA ILE A 358 16.58 -7.66 -6.77
C ILE A 358 17.29 -6.84 -7.87
N TRP A 359 17.13 -7.23 -9.14
CA TRP A 359 17.74 -6.49 -10.25
C TRP A 359 17.21 -5.06 -10.38
N ALA A 360 15.98 -4.79 -10.02
CA ALA A 360 15.42 -3.44 -10.05
C ALA A 360 16.06 -2.50 -9.00
N HIS A 361 16.74 -3.02 -7.98
CA HIS A 361 17.53 -2.23 -7.04
C HIS A 361 18.86 -1.72 -7.62
N ALA A 362 19.24 -2.19 -8.81
CA ALA A 362 20.49 -1.77 -9.46
C ALA A 362 20.42 -0.30 -9.89
N GLY A 363 21.55 0.38 -9.76
CA GLY A 363 21.73 1.77 -10.19
C GLY A 363 23.00 2.34 -9.59
N SER A 364 23.75 3.09 -10.36
CA SER A 364 25.00 3.71 -9.87
C SER A 364 24.74 4.75 -8.76
N ASP A 365 23.52 5.27 -8.70
CA ASP A 365 23.03 6.26 -7.75
C ASP A 365 22.05 5.66 -6.71
N SER A 366 21.95 4.31 -6.63
CA SER A 366 21.14 3.59 -5.64
C SER A 366 21.95 3.24 -4.39
N GLU A 367 21.34 3.38 -3.23
CA GLU A 367 21.94 2.90 -1.97
C GLU A 367 22.02 1.35 -1.91
N ALA A 368 21.28 0.63 -2.73
CA ALA A 368 21.37 -0.82 -2.84
C ALA A 368 22.46 -1.32 -3.84
N ARG A 369 23.23 -0.40 -4.46
CA ARG A 369 24.22 -0.75 -5.49
C ARG A 369 25.16 -1.86 -5.04
N ASP A 370 25.82 -1.72 -3.91
CA ASP A 370 26.81 -2.69 -3.42
C ASP A 370 26.20 -4.07 -3.19
N SER A 371 24.93 -4.13 -2.76
CA SER A 371 24.20 -5.39 -2.58
C SER A 371 23.90 -6.06 -3.91
N VAL A 372 23.50 -5.30 -4.94
CA VAL A 372 23.23 -5.86 -6.27
C VAL A 372 24.51 -6.31 -6.94
N GLU A 373 25.61 -5.58 -6.82
CA GLU A 373 26.93 -5.99 -7.31
C GLU A 373 27.38 -7.31 -6.65
N SER A 374 27.19 -7.42 -5.33
CA SER A 374 27.47 -8.67 -4.59
C SER A 374 26.59 -9.84 -5.06
N PHE A 375 25.29 -9.60 -5.28
CA PHE A 375 24.38 -10.61 -5.84
C PHE A 375 24.80 -11.02 -7.27
N GLN A 376 25.20 -10.07 -8.09
CA GLN A 376 25.69 -10.33 -9.46
C GLN A 376 26.93 -11.21 -9.49
N ALA A 377 27.82 -11.04 -8.51
CA ALA A 377 29.05 -11.81 -8.39
C ALA A 377 28.84 -13.28 -7.97
N LEU A 378 27.68 -13.62 -7.42
CA LEU A 378 27.34 -15.01 -7.04
C LEU A 378 27.27 -15.93 -8.25
N ALA A 379 27.63 -17.21 -8.07
CA ALA A 379 27.39 -18.23 -9.09
C ALA A 379 25.87 -18.41 -9.35
N PRO A 380 25.46 -18.88 -10.54
CA PRO A 380 24.04 -19.04 -10.84
C PRO A 380 23.25 -19.88 -9.83
N ALA A 381 23.83 -20.96 -9.31
CA ALA A 381 23.21 -21.82 -8.28
C ALA A 381 23.05 -21.08 -6.93
N GLU A 382 24.02 -20.24 -6.56
CA GLU A 382 23.97 -19.42 -5.34
C GLU A 382 22.89 -18.34 -5.46
N ARG A 383 22.81 -17.63 -6.61
CA ARG A 383 21.71 -16.70 -6.87
C ARG A 383 20.35 -17.36 -6.72
N SER A 384 20.19 -18.56 -7.32
CA SER A 384 18.93 -19.32 -7.19
C SER A 384 18.61 -19.69 -5.74
N SER A 385 19.62 -20.06 -4.94
CA SER A 385 19.43 -20.36 -3.52
C SER A 385 19.03 -19.11 -2.72
N LEU A 386 19.69 -17.96 -2.96
CA LEU A 386 19.31 -16.69 -2.33
C LEU A 386 17.87 -16.28 -2.69
N VAL A 387 17.51 -16.33 -3.98
CA VAL A 387 16.15 -16.00 -4.46
C VAL A 387 15.11 -16.88 -3.77
N LYS A 388 15.35 -18.19 -3.74
CA LYS A 388 14.48 -19.16 -3.06
C LYS A 388 14.32 -18.85 -1.57
N PHE A 389 15.40 -18.50 -0.89
CA PHE A 389 15.33 -18.08 0.52
C PHE A 389 14.40 -16.88 0.70
N VAL A 390 14.57 -15.85 -0.13
CA VAL A 390 13.72 -14.65 -0.07
C VAL A 390 12.25 -14.97 -0.39
N GLU A 391 11.98 -15.88 -1.31
CA GLU A 391 10.61 -16.34 -1.62
C GLU A 391 9.93 -17.08 -0.46
N LEU A 392 10.70 -17.63 0.45
CA LEU A 392 10.21 -18.32 1.65
C LEU A 392 9.88 -17.36 2.80
N LEU A 393 10.31 -16.09 2.74
CA LEU A 393 10.02 -15.05 3.72
C LEU A 393 8.57 -14.51 3.52
#